data_31ba52553cb4defee209da08d6fa1f20
#
_entry.id   31ba52553cb4defee209da08d6fa1f20
#
_cell.length_a   1.000
_cell.length_b   1.000
_cell.length_c   1.000
_cell.angle_alpha   90.00
_cell.angle_beta   90.00
_cell.angle_gamma   90.00
#
_symmetry.space_group_name_H-M   'P 1'
#
loop_
_entity.id
_entity.type
_entity.pdbx_description
1 polymer ?
#
loop_
_entity_poly.entity_id
_entity_poly.type
_entity_poly.pdbx_seq_one_letter_code
_entity_poly.pdbx_strand_id
1 'polypeptide(L)'
;MPAIVLLGAQWGDEGKGKATDILGDKVKYVVRYQGGNNAGHTVVIGDQKYALHLLPSGILTPTCIPVIGNGVVIDPAVLLEEIRGLNERGVDTSNLKISTNAHLITPYHRTIDKVSERFLGKAKIGTTGRGIGPAYADKINRIGIRVQDLFDPSILRQKIEGALKDKNQVLVKVFNRKGLEIDEILKEYLEYAEILRPYVTDTSLLLNQALERGENILLEGSQGTLLDVDHGTYPFVTSSNPTAGGASTGSGIGPTKISRVIGIVKAYTTRVGSGPFPTELFDEDGEKLRSIGGEVGVTTGRARRCGWYDAPIARYAVRINGLTDFFLTKLDVLTGWEKIPVCVAYEIDGKRVDELPASQSDFHHAKPIYEYLPGWSEDISKARKLSDLPINAQGYIEFLEKISGAPMSAIGVGPGRDETIQIREFI
;
A
#
# COMPACT_ATOMS: atom_id res chain seq x y z
N MET A 1 13.25 4.41 -21.44
CA MET A 1 11.87 4.24 -20.99
C MET A 1 11.88 4.06 -19.48
N PRO A 2 10.88 4.54 -18.77
CA PRO A 2 11.02 4.80 -17.33
C PRO A 2 10.53 3.68 -16.44
N ALA A 3 11.09 3.61 -15.23
CA ALA A 3 10.39 3.05 -14.09
C ALA A 3 9.45 4.12 -13.52
N ILE A 4 8.21 3.75 -13.26
CA ILE A 4 7.17 4.61 -12.69
C ILE A 4 6.81 4.06 -11.32
N VAL A 5 6.81 4.90 -10.29
CA VAL A 5 6.31 4.53 -8.96
C VAL A 5 4.86 4.96 -8.84
N LEU A 6 4.01 4.06 -8.37
CA LEU A 6 2.64 4.33 -7.98
C LEU A 6 2.49 4.05 -6.49
N LEU A 7 2.15 5.05 -5.70
CA LEU A 7 2.05 4.92 -4.24
C LEU A 7 0.84 5.66 -3.68
N GLY A 8 0.45 5.32 -2.45
CA GLY A 8 -0.57 6.05 -1.71
C GLY A 8 -0.01 7.33 -1.08
N ALA A 9 -0.68 8.45 -1.27
CA ALA A 9 -0.25 9.74 -0.72
C ALA A 9 -0.80 10.04 0.69
N GLN A 10 -1.71 9.20 1.21
CA GLN A 10 -2.40 9.37 2.49
C GLN A 10 -2.08 8.17 3.42
N TRP A 11 -3.07 7.60 4.11
CA TRP A 11 -2.93 6.44 5.01
C TRP A 11 -3.29 5.10 4.38
N GLY A 12 -3.12 4.93 3.08
CA GLY A 12 -3.55 3.74 2.35
C GLY A 12 -5.04 3.79 1.98
N ASP A 13 -5.49 2.75 1.27
CA ASP A 13 -6.88 2.63 0.80
C ASP A 13 -7.35 3.77 -0.13
N GLU A 14 -6.40 4.47 -0.77
CA GLU A 14 -6.70 5.57 -1.70
C GLU A 14 -7.29 5.11 -3.03
N GLY A 15 -7.39 3.81 -3.28
CA GLY A 15 -7.89 3.26 -4.55
C GLY A 15 -6.79 2.98 -5.57
N LYS A 16 -5.58 2.64 -5.12
CA LYS A 16 -4.42 2.27 -5.96
C LYS A 16 -4.74 1.19 -7.00
N GLY A 17 -5.57 0.20 -6.64
CA GLY A 17 -5.94 -0.89 -7.54
C GLY A 17 -6.52 -0.42 -8.88
N LYS A 18 -7.33 0.64 -8.88
CA LYS A 18 -7.86 1.23 -10.12
C LYS A 18 -6.76 1.82 -11.00
N ALA A 19 -5.82 2.55 -10.39
CA ALA A 19 -4.72 3.17 -11.13
C ALA A 19 -3.74 2.11 -11.68
N THR A 20 -3.45 1.05 -10.91
CA THR A 20 -2.60 -0.06 -11.36
C THR A 20 -3.25 -0.86 -12.48
N ASP A 21 -4.56 -1.04 -12.46
CA ASP A 21 -5.30 -1.69 -13.54
C ASP A 21 -5.24 -0.88 -14.84
N ILE A 22 -5.45 0.45 -14.78
CA ILE A 22 -5.35 1.34 -15.94
C ILE A 22 -3.94 1.35 -16.53
N LEU A 23 -2.90 1.32 -15.68
CA LEU A 23 -1.50 1.35 -16.10
C LEU A 23 -0.97 -0.02 -16.52
N GLY A 24 -1.56 -1.10 -16.02
CA GLY A 24 -1.11 -2.47 -16.26
C GLY A 24 -0.98 -2.83 -17.74
N ASP A 25 -1.92 -2.38 -18.58
CA ASP A 25 -1.89 -2.63 -20.02
C ASP A 25 -0.77 -1.86 -20.77
N LYS A 26 -0.17 -0.86 -20.12
CA LYS A 26 0.83 0.04 -20.72
C LYS A 26 2.27 -0.30 -20.29
N VAL A 27 2.44 -1.26 -19.38
CA VAL A 27 3.74 -1.64 -18.83
C VAL A 27 4.02 -3.12 -19.07
N LYS A 28 5.31 -3.46 -19.17
CA LYS A 28 5.74 -4.85 -19.31
C LYS A 28 5.86 -5.55 -17.97
N TYR A 29 6.20 -4.82 -16.91
CA TYR A 29 6.37 -5.35 -15.56
C TYR A 29 5.56 -4.56 -14.53
N VAL A 30 4.90 -5.27 -13.62
CA VAL A 30 4.32 -4.68 -12.41
C VAL A 30 5.02 -5.30 -11.20
N VAL A 31 5.69 -4.47 -10.42
CA VAL A 31 6.56 -4.90 -9.32
C VAL A 31 5.98 -4.45 -7.99
N ARG A 32 5.63 -5.38 -7.15
CA ARG A 32 5.37 -5.09 -5.75
C ARG A 32 6.69 -4.97 -5.01
N TYR A 33 6.99 -3.79 -4.47
CA TYR A 33 8.33 -3.52 -3.94
C TYR A 33 8.43 -3.62 -2.40
N GLN A 34 7.31 -3.62 -1.66
CA GLN A 34 7.33 -3.66 -0.19
C GLN A 34 6.02 -4.22 0.39
N GLY A 35 5.98 -4.38 1.74
CA GLY A 35 4.84 -4.90 2.46
C GLY A 35 4.82 -6.43 2.46
N GLY A 36 3.66 -6.99 2.64
CA GLY A 36 3.41 -8.42 2.66
C GLY A 36 1.92 -8.67 2.48
N ASN A 37 1.41 -9.78 3.01
CA ASN A 37 0.00 -10.11 2.94
C ASN A 37 -0.91 -9.31 3.90
N ASN A 38 -0.39 -8.24 4.52
CA ASN A 38 -1.17 -7.26 5.29
C ASN A 38 -1.89 -6.24 4.42
N ALA A 39 -1.52 -6.09 3.15
CA ALA A 39 -2.27 -5.31 2.19
C ALA A 39 -3.38 -6.17 1.56
N GLY A 40 -4.39 -5.50 1.04
CA GLY A 40 -5.40 -6.11 0.20
C GLY A 40 -5.88 -5.04 -0.75
N HIS A 41 -5.75 -5.30 -2.06
CA HIS A 41 -6.39 -4.45 -3.04
C HIS A 41 -7.31 -5.28 -3.92
N THR A 42 -8.45 -4.68 -4.20
CA THR A 42 -9.43 -5.27 -5.09
C THR A 42 -9.23 -4.69 -6.47
N VAL A 43 -9.08 -5.57 -7.45
CA VAL A 43 -9.11 -5.24 -8.87
C VAL A 43 -10.42 -5.78 -9.44
N VAL A 44 -11.07 -4.98 -10.26
CA VAL A 44 -12.35 -5.36 -10.91
C VAL A 44 -12.11 -5.47 -12.41
N ILE A 45 -12.28 -6.66 -12.97
CA ILE A 45 -12.17 -6.91 -14.41
C ILE A 45 -13.51 -7.44 -14.91
N GLY A 46 -14.20 -6.64 -15.73
CA GLY A 46 -15.60 -6.93 -16.08
C GLY A 46 -16.47 -7.02 -14.83
N ASP A 47 -17.21 -8.10 -14.68
CA ASP A 47 -18.07 -8.36 -13.51
C ASP A 47 -17.33 -9.10 -12.37
N GLN A 48 -16.06 -9.42 -12.53
CA GLN A 48 -15.29 -10.19 -11.56
C GLN A 48 -14.45 -9.32 -10.65
N LYS A 49 -14.51 -9.62 -9.35
CA LYS A 49 -13.67 -9.00 -8.33
C LYS A 49 -12.54 -9.95 -7.90
N TYR A 50 -11.32 -9.44 -7.90
CA TYR A 50 -10.12 -10.13 -7.44
C TYR A 50 -9.55 -9.41 -6.24
N ALA A 51 -9.48 -10.09 -5.11
CA ALA A 51 -8.83 -9.57 -3.90
C ALA A 51 -7.40 -10.13 -3.83
N LEU A 52 -6.41 -9.28 -4.05
CA LEU A 52 -4.99 -9.66 -4.03
C LEU A 52 -4.34 -9.19 -2.73
N HIS A 53 -3.52 -10.03 -2.13
CA HIS A 53 -2.79 -9.74 -0.88
C HIS A 53 -1.28 -9.65 -1.08
N LEU A 54 -0.67 -10.62 -1.73
CA LEU A 54 0.76 -10.68 -2.03
C LEU A 54 1.06 -10.45 -3.51
N LEU A 55 0.21 -10.97 -4.38
CA LEU A 55 0.44 -10.88 -5.81
C LEU A 55 0.31 -9.43 -6.30
N PRO A 56 1.22 -8.97 -7.19
CA PRO A 56 1.06 -7.68 -7.86
C PRO A 56 -0.19 -7.67 -8.74
N SER A 57 -0.83 -6.51 -8.91
CA SER A 57 -2.04 -6.38 -9.73
C SER A 57 -1.84 -6.78 -11.19
N GLY A 58 -0.62 -6.63 -11.72
CA GLY A 58 -0.26 -7.04 -13.07
C GLY A 58 -0.43 -8.54 -13.36
N ILE A 59 -0.65 -9.40 -12.35
CA ILE A 59 -0.95 -10.83 -12.52
C ILE A 59 -2.25 -11.05 -13.32
N LEU A 60 -3.15 -10.09 -13.30
CA LEU A 60 -4.43 -10.14 -14.00
C LEU A 60 -4.35 -9.66 -15.46
N THR A 61 -3.20 -9.13 -15.89
CA THR A 61 -2.95 -8.64 -17.25
C THR A 61 -2.06 -9.62 -18.01
N PRO A 62 -2.58 -10.33 -19.02
CA PRO A 62 -1.85 -11.42 -19.70
C PRO A 62 -0.51 -11.00 -20.33
N THR A 63 -0.39 -9.74 -20.76
CA THR A 63 0.84 -9.20 -21.40
C THR A 63 1.89 -8.73 -20.39
N CYS A 64 1.52 -8.68 -19.11
CA CYS A 64 2.37 -8.18 -18.03
C CYS A 64 3.13 -9.32 -17.34
N ILE A 65 4.31 -9.03 -16.83
CA ILE A 65 5.09 -9.90 -15.96
C ILE A 65 4.99 -9.36 -14.54
N PRO A 66 4.25 -10.04 -13.65
CA PRO A 66 4.15 -9.66 -12.24
C PRO A 66 5.41 -10.05 -11.49
N VAL A 67 5.91 -9.15 -10.63
CA VAL A 67 7.16 -9.35 -9.88
C VAL A 67 6.95 -9.07 -8.40
N ILE A 68 7.35 -10.00 -7.55
CA ILE A 68 7.49 -9.77 -6.11
C ILE A 68 8.96 -9.41 -5.84
N GLY A 69 9.20 -8.14 -5.50
CA GLY A 69 10.53 -7.59 -5.26
C GLY A 69 11.14 -8.02 -3.92
N ASN A 70 12.42 -7.73 -3.75
CA ASN A 70 13.19 -8.10 -2.56
C ASN A 70 12.76 -7.37 -1.27
N GLY A 71 12.00 -6.30 -1.38
CA GLY A 71 11.47 -5.57 -0.22
C GLY A 71 10.22 -6.19 0.40
N VAL A 72 9.58 -7.16 -0.27
CA VAL A 72 8.38 -7.84 0.24
C VAL A 72 8.76 -8.91 1.26
N VAL A 73 7.91 -9.08 2.29
CA VAL A 73 7.95 -10.25 3.16
C VAL A 73 6.82 -11.21 2.78
N ILE A 74 7.17 -12.45 2.48
CA ILE A 74 6.31 -13.45 1.85
C ILE A 74 5.90 -14.51 2.86
N ASP A 75 4.59 -14.68 3.05
CA ASP A 75 4.03 -15.90 3.66
C ASP A 75 3.83 -16.92 2.54
N PRO A 76 4.62 -18.01 2.48
CA PRO A 76 4.55 -18.97 1.38
C PRO A 76 3.18 -19.63 1.26
N ALA A 77 2.53 -19.97 2.39
CA ALA A 77 1.22 -20.59 2.38
C ALA A 77 0.17 -19.68 1.75
N VAL A 78 0.17 -18.39 2.12
CA VAL A 78 -0.77 -17.40 1.57
C VAL A 78 -0.49 -17.16 0.08
N LEU A 79 0.78 -17.09 -0.32
CA LEU A 79 1.13 -16.90 -1.73
C LEU A 79 0.66 -18.07 -2.60
N LEU A 80 0.87 -19.29 -2.15
CA LEU A 80 0.45 -20.50 -2.88
C LEU A 80 -1.08 -20.63 -2.93
N GLU A 81 -1.78 -20.21 -1.88
CA GLU A 81 -3.25 -20.14 -1.88
C GLU A 81 -3.77 -19.13 -2.91
N GLU A 82 -3.17 -17.93 -2.99
CA GLU A 82 -3.53 -16.94 -4.00
C GLU A 82 -3.26 -17.44 -5.42
N ILE A 83 -2.09 -18.04 -5.68
CA ILE A 83 -1.73 -18.63 -6.99
C ILE A 83 -2.76 -19.68 -7.38
N ARG A 84 -3.07 -20.61 -6.49
CA ARG A 84 -4.07 -21.66 -6.75
C ARG A 84 -5.44 -21.08 -7.05
N GLY A 85 -5.93 -20.15 -6.21
CA GLY A 85 -7.24 -19.55 -6.40
C GLY A 85 -7.37 -18.74 -7.69
N LEU A 86 -6.28 -18.13 -8.19
CA LEU A 86 -6.27 -17.47 -9.50
C LEU A 86 -6.28 -18.49 -10.65
N ASN A 87 -5.47 -19.54 -10.56
CA ASN A 87 -5.43 -20.60 -11.58
C ASN A 87 -6.79 -21.31 -11.72
N GLU A 88 -7.49 -21.59 -10.61
CA GLU A 88 -8.85 -22.15 -10.60
C GLU A 88 -9.87 -21.23 -11.29
N ARG A 89 -9.60 -19.92 -11.32
CA ARG A 89 -10.42 -18.92 -12.03
C ARG A 89 -9.93 -18.65 -13.46
N GLY A 90 -8.97 -19.44 -13.97
CA GLY A 90 -8.46 -19.35 -15.35
C GLY A 90 -7.41 -18.23 -15.56
N VAL A 91 -6.86 -17.64 -14.50
CA VAL A 91 -5.77 -16.67 -14.61
C VAL A 91 -4.44 -17.42 -14.64
N ASP A 92 -3.65 -17.23 -15.70
CA ASP A 92 -2.32 -17.83 -15.81
C ASP A 92 -1.32 -17.09 -14.91
N THR A 93 -0.76 -17.81 -13.93
CA THR A 93 0.22 -17.29 -12.98
C THR A 93 1.66 -17.70 -13.31
N SER A 94 1.90 -18.41 -14.44
CA SER A 94 3.22 -18.94 -14.80
C SER A 94 4.30 -17.88 -15.03
N ASN A 95 3.87 -16.67 -15.39
CA ASN A 95 4.77 -15.52 -15.63
C ASN A 95 5.26 -14.83 -14.34
N LEU A 96 4.72 -15.18 -13.16
CA LEU A 96 5.14 -14.59 -11.89
C LEU A 96 6.64 -14.74 -11.68
N LYS A 97 7.29 -13.66 -11.18
CA LYS A 97 8.70 -13.67 -10.76
C LYS A 97 8.80 -13.28 -9.29
N ILE A 98 9.59 -14.03 -8.54
CA ILE A 98 9.81 -13.84 -7.11
C ILE A 98 11.29 -13.62 -6.85
N SER A 99 11.62 -12.56 -6.12
CA SER A 99 13.00 -12.26 -5.78
C SER A 99 13.62 -13.32 -4.88
N THR A 100 14.79 -13.82 -5.26
CA THR A 100 15.67 -14.65 -4.41
C THR A 100 15.93 -14.00 -3.05
N ASN A 101 15.97 -12.67 -2.99
CA ASN A 101 16.31 -11.87 -1.82
C ASN A 101 15.12 -11.43 -0.97
N ALA A 102 13.89 -11.74 -1.37
CA ALA A 102 12.71 -11.49 -0.52
C ALA A 102 12.77 -12.34 0.75
N HIS A 103 12.21 -11.82 1.86
CA HIS A 103 12.21 -12.52 3.14
C HIS A 103 10.94 -13.33 3.34
N LEU A 104 11.04 -14.41 4.11
CA LEU A 104 9.93 -15.28 4.42
C LEU A 104 9.30 -14.93 5.78
N ILE A 105 7.98 -14.94 5.83
CA ILE A 105 7.22 -14.96 7.07
C ILE A 105 7.11 -16.42 7.50
N THR A 106 7.49 -16.69 8.75
CA THR A 106 7.48 -18.04 9.32
C THR A 106 6.40 -18.18 10.40
N PRO A 107 6.07 -19.40 10.84
CA PRO A 107 5.10 -19.62 11.90
C PRO A 107 5.38 -18.87 13.21
N TYR A 108 6.66 -18.70 13.57
CA TYR A 108 7.03 -17.94 14.76
C TYR A 108 6.74 -16.44 14.59
N HIS A 109 6.89 -15.86 13.40
CA HIS A 109 6.53 -14.46 13.15
C HIS A 109 5.04 -14.23 13.39
N ARG A 110 4.18 -15.09 12.81
CA ARG A 110 2.72 -15.00 12.98
C ARG A 110 2.29 -15.18 14.43
N THR A 111 2.93 -16.12 15.15
CA THR A 111 2.65 -16.37 16.55
C THR A 111 3.05 -15.18 17.41
N ILE A 112 4.27 -14.66 17.25
CA ILE A 112 4.78 -13.51 18.01
C ILE A 112 3.92 -12.28 17.77
N ASP A 113 3.55 -11.95 16.52
CA ASP A 113 2.71 -10.80 16.20
C ASP A 113 1.38 -10.85 16.98
N LYS A 114 0.69 -12.01 16.94
CA LYS A 114 -0.58 -12.21 17.65
C LYS A 114 -0.46 -12.12 19.18
N VAL A 115 0.60 -12.69 19.75
CA VAL A 115 0.73 -12.70 21.22
C VAL A 115 1.24 -11.35 21.76
N SER A 116 2.11 -10.65 21.01
CA SER A 116 2.58 -9.31 21.37
C SER A 116 1.43 -8.29 21.40
N GLU A 117 0.57 -8.28 20.40
CA GLU A 117 -0.61 -7.41 20.37
C GLU A 117 -1.55 -7.65 21.56
N ARG A 118 -1.73 -8.92 21.96
CA ARG A 118 -2.52 -9.25 23.16
C ARG A 118 -1.82 -8.79 24.44
N PHE A 119 -0.51 -8.94 24.52
CA PHE A 119 0.29 -8.56 25.68
C PHE A 119 0.31 -7.04 25.88
N LEU A 120 0.35 -6.26 24.81
CA LEU A 120 0.30 -4.79 24.86
C LEU A 120 -1.06 -4.24 25.31
N GLY A 121 -2.14 -5.02 25.24
CA GLY A 121 -3.46 -4.64 25.74
C GLY A 121 -3.96 -3.30 25.18
N LYS A 122 -4.06 -2.25 26.02
CA LYS A 122 -4.50 -0.91 25.60
C LYS A 122 -3.47 -0.18 24.72
N ALA A 123 -2.18 -0.53 24.84
CA ALA A 123 -1.10 0.05 24.03
C ALA A 123 -0.89 -0.66 22.67
N LYS A 124 -1.79 -1.56 22.28
CA LYS A 124 -1.71 -2.27 20.99
C LYS A 124 -1.70 -1.30 19.81
N ILE A 125 -0.91 -1.63 18.81
CA ILE A 125 -0.81 -0.87 17.55
C ILE A 125 -2.03 -1.14 16.64
N GLY A 126 -2.60 -2.34 16.74
CA GLY A 126 -3.69 -2.79 15.88
C GLY A 126 -3.19 -3.48 14.62
N THR A 127 -2.12 -4.27 14.73
CA THR A 127 -1.54 -5.05 13.63
C THR A 127 -2.55 -6.02 13.01
N THR A 128 -2.22 -6.54 11.83
CA THR A 128 -3.06 -7.56 11.17
C THR A 128 -2.85 -8.97 11.75
N GLY A 129 -1.89 -9.16 12.64
CA GLY A 129 -1.52 -10.46 13.22
C GLY A 129 -0.94 -11.46 12.21
N ARG A 130 -0.41 -10.97 11.08
CA ARG A 130 0.11 -11.78 9.97
C ARG A 130 1.62 -11.95 9.98
N GLY A 131 2.30 -11.46 11.03
CA GLY A 131 3.75 -11.63 11.21
C GLY A 131 4.62 -10.65 10.42
N ILE A 132 4.04 -9.59 9.85
CA ILE A 132 4.75 -8.62 9.01
C ILE A 132 5.85 -7.91 9.81
N GLY A 133 5.49 -7.29 10.94
CA GLY A 133 6.43 -6.58 11.80
C GLY A 133 7.59 -7.45 12.27
N PRO A 134 7.32 -8.62 12.89
CA PRO A 134 8.37 -9.55 13.29
C PRO A 134 9.28 -10.00 12.14
N ALA A 135 8.75 -10.22 10.92
CA ALA A 135 9.57 -10.58 9.77
C ALA A 135 10.51 -9.45 9.32
N TYR A 136 10.04 -8.20 9.30
CA TYR A 136 10.89 -7.05 9.05
C TYR A 136 11.92 -6.81 10.17
N ALA A 137 11.57 -7.05 11.43
CA ALA A 137 12.50 -6.99 12.55
C ALA A 137 13.64 -7.99 12.37
N ASP A 138 13.33 -9.24 12.02
CA ASP A 138 14.34 -10.27 11.77
C ASP A 138 15.20 -9.95 10.54
N LYS A 139 14.63 -9.35 9.49
CA LYS A 139 15.40 -8.84 8.34
C LYS A 139 16.45 -7.83 8.77
N ILE A 140 16.07 -6.84 9.59
CA ILE A 140 16.99 -5.78 10.08
C ILE A 140 18.00 -6.33 11.07
N ASN A 141 17.60 -7.29 11.91
CA ASN A 141 18.49 -8.02 12.81
C ASN A 141 19.43 -8.99 12.09
N ARG A 142 19.26 -9.22 10.78
CA ARG A 142 20.08 -10.10 9.92
C ARG A 142 19.97 -11.58 10.31
N ILE A 143 18.83 -11.99 10.86
CA ILE A 143 18.50 -13.38 11.19
C ILE A 143 17.32 -13.91 10.35
N GLY A 144 16.82 -13.08 9.44
CA GLY A 144 15.71 -13.43 8.55
C GLY A 144 16.09 -14.52 7.54
N ILE A 145 15.09 -15.30 7.15
CA ILE A 145 15.19 -16.34 6.12
C ILE A 145 14.75 -15.73 4.79
N ARG A 146 15.57 -15.88 3.75
CA ARG A 146 15.28 -15.43 2.38
C ARG A 146 14.71 -16.56 1.53
N VAL A 147 14.05 -16.21 0.44
CA VAL A 147 13.54 -17.19 -0.53
C VAL A 147 14.63 -18.12 -1.06
N GLN A 148 15.83 -17.61 -1.34
CA GLN A 148 16.95 -18.42 -1.80
C GLN A 148 17.36 -19.53 -0.80
N ASP A 149 17.15 -19.32 0.48
CA ASP A 149 17.53 -20.28 1.53
C ASP A 149 16.68 -21.55 1.49
N LEU A 150 15.49 -21.47 0.87
CA LEU A 150 14.62 -22.64 0.65
C LEU A 150 15.28 -23.73 -0.18
N PHE A 151 16.22 -23.36 -1.05
CA PHE A 151 16.84 -24.27 -2.02
C PHE A 151 18.12 -24.95 -1.53
N ASP A 152 18.53 -24.66 -0.28
CA ASP A 152 19.59 -25.37 0.43
C ASP A 152 19.04 -25.84 1.79
N PRO A 153 18.66 -27.14 1.91
CA PRO A 153 18.09 -27.69 3.12
C PRO A 153 18.98 -27.55 4.37
N SER A 154 20.31 -27.56 4.19
CA SER A 154 21.25 -27.44 5.32
C SER A 154 21.28 -26.00 5.85
N ILE A 155 21.33 -25.02 4.96
CA ILE A 155 21.26 -23.59 5.31
C ILE A 155 19.89 -23.24 5.91
N LEU A 156 18.80 -23.75 5.31
CA LEU A 156 17.45 -23.52 5.81
C LEU A 156 17.32 -24.07 7.25
N ARG A 157 17.75 -25.30 7.49
CA ARG A 157 17.76 -25.89 8.85
C ARG A 157 18.54 -25.03 9.82
N GLN A 158 19.78 -24.68 9.48
CA GLN A 158 20.64 -23.86 10.35
C GLN A 158 19.99 -22.53 10.72
N LYS A 159 19.35 -21.85 9.74
CA LYS A 159 18.67 -20.57 9.99
C LYS A 159 17.42 -20.73 10.86
N ILE A 160 16.61 -21.77 10.64
CA ILE A 160 15.46 -22.08 11.48
C ILE A 160 15.90 -22.35 12.92
N GLU A 161 16.94 -23.19 13.12
CA GLU A 161 17.51 -23.49 14.43
C GLU A 161 17.97 -22.22 15.15
N GLY A 162 18.75 -21.38 14.45
CA GLY A 162 19.24 -20.11 14.98
C GLY A 162 18.11 -19.17 15.40
N ALA A 163 17.09 -19.03 14.57
CA ALA A 163 15.93 -18.19 14.90
C ALA A 163 15.10 -18.76 16.06
N LEU A 164 14.81 -20.06 16.06
CA LEU A 164 14.00 -20.68 17.10
C LEU A 164 14.67 -20.72 18.48
N LYS A 165 16.01 -20.72 18.53
CA LYS A 165 16.74 -20.65 19.78
C LYS A 165 16.35 -19.43 20.62
N ASP A 166 16.18 -18.27 19.98
CA ASP A 166 15.71 -17.03 20.61
C ASP A 166 14.17 -16.98 20.70
N LYS A 167 13.47 -17.20 19.58
CA LYS A 167 12.02 -17.07 19.51
C LYS A 167 11.28 -18.00 20.46
N ASN A 168 11.72 -19.24 20.63
CA ASN A 168 11.13 -20.17 21.57
C ASN A 168 11.32 -19.73 23.04
N GLN A 169 12.44 -19.08 23.38
CA GLN A 169 12.61 -18.51 24.72
C GLN A 169 11.56 -17.43 24.98
N VAL A 170 11.34 -16.54 24.00
CA VAL A 170 10.32 -15.49 24.10
C VAL A 170 8.92 -16.09 24.18
N LEU A 171 8.58 -17.05 23.32
CA LEU A 171 7.27 -17.70 23.33
C LEU A 171 6.98 -18.42 24.65
N VAL A 172 7.94 -19.20 25.16
CA VAL A 172 7.74 -20.01 26.36
C VAL A 172 7.81 -19.16 27.62
N LYS A 173 8.89 -18.36 27.80
CA LYS A 173 9.16 -17.69 29.07
C LYS A 173 8.41 -16.38 29.23
N VAL A 174 8.19 -15.62 28.14
CA VAL A 174 7.52 -14.31 28.19
C VAL A 174 6.02 -14.47 27.97
N PHE A 175 5.63 -15.21 26.93
CA PHE A 175 4.24 -15.30 26.52
C PHE A 175 3.51 -16.57 27.03
N ASN A 176 4.20 -17.47 27.73
CA ASN A 176 3.66 -18.74 28.22
C ASN A 176 2.94 -19.54 27.10
N ARG A 177 3.63 -19.71 25.97
CA ARG A 177 3.16 -20.45 24.79
C ARG A 177 4.06 -21.66 24.54
N LYS A 178 3.52 -22.69 23.87
CA LYS A 178 4.31 -23.82 23.41
C LYS A 178 5.37 -23.33 22.42
N GLY A 179 6.60 -23.81 22.54
CA GLY A 179 7.64 -23.61 21.53
C GLY A 179 7.27 -24.30 20.21
N LEU A 180 7.94 -23.90 19.15
CA LEU A 180 7.77 -24.47 17.81
C LEU A 180 8.90 -25.47 17.54
N GLU A 181 8.58 -26.52 16.79
CA GLU A 181 9.51 -27.59 16.44
C GLU A 181 10.18 -27.33 15.10
N ILE A 182 11.49 -27.53 15.05
CA ILE A 182 12.33 -27.27 13.88
C ILE A 182 11.89 -28.12 12.69
N ASP A 183 11.72 -29.42 12.92
CA ASP A 183 11.45 -30.39 11.85
C ASP A 183 10.08 -30.18 11.20
N GLU A 184 9.08 -29.69 11.96
CA GLU A 184 7.76 -29.34 11.41
C GLU A 184 7.89 -28.16 10.41
N ILE A 185 8.59 -27.09 10.82
CA ILE A 185 8.79 -25.91 9.95
C ILE A 185 9.66 -26.27 8.74
N LEU A 186 10.75 -27.01 8.97
CA LEU A 186 11.66 -27.39 7.89
C LEU A 186 10.94 -28.21 6.81
N LYS A 187 10.16 -29.23 7.23
CA LYS A 187 9.38 -30.05 6.31
C LYS A 187 8.42 -29.22 5.45
N GLU A 188 7.63 -28.37 6.10
CA GLU A 188 6.66 -27.48 5.41
C GLU A 188 7.36 -26.56 4.39
N TYR A 189 8.49 -25.96 4.77
CA TYR A 189 9.21 -25.01 3.91
C TYR A 189 9.97 -25.67 2.75
N LEU A 190 10.39 -26.92 2.92
CA LEU A 190 10.94 -27.70 1.81
C LEU A 190 9.87 -28.11 0.78
N GLU A 191 8.64 -28.37 1.22
CA GLU A 191 7.50 -28.58 0.32
C GLU A 191 7.19 -27.30 -0.47
N TYR A 192 7.21 -26.13 0.17
CA TYR A 192 7.04 -24.84 -0.53
C TYR A 192 8.18 -24.57 -1.52
N ALA A 193 9.41 -24.98 -1.20
CA ALA A 193 10.57 -24.79 -2.08
C ALA A 193 10.34 -25.41 -3.46
N GLU A 194 9.84 -26.64 -3.52
CA GLU A 194 9.62 -27.33 -4.81
C GLU A 194 8.56 -26.63 -5.67
N ILE A 195 7.50 -26.12 -5.05
CA ILE A 195 6.41 -25.44 -5.78
C ILE A 195 6.86 -24.03 -6.23
N LEU A 196 7.64 -23.33 -5.40
CA LEU A 196 8.05 -21.95 -5.68
C LEU A 196 9.25 -21.85 -6.64
N ARG A 197 10.05 -22.92 -6.78
CA ARG A 197 11.27 -22.93 -7.59
C ARG A 197 11.13 -22.32 -8.99
N PRO A 198 10.07 -22.62 -9.79
CA PRO A 198 9.93 -22.08 -11.14
C PRO A 198 9.75 -20.55 -11.20
N TYR A 199 9.29 -19.95 -10.12
CA TYR A 199 9.01 -18.51 -10.06
C TYR A 199 10.22 -17.69 -9.61
N VAL A 200 11.21 -18.31 -8.96
CA VAL A 200 12.30 -17.61 -8.26
C VAL A 200 13.42 -17.22 -9.20
N THR A 201 13.82 -15.95 -9.14
CA THR A 201 14.91 -15.40 -9.98
C THR A 201 15.57 -14.19 -9.32
N ASP A 202 16.68 -13.72 -9.88
CA ASP A 202 17.25 -12.40 -9.58
C ASP A 202 16.40 -11.31 -10.25
N THR A 203 15.44 -10.80 -9.48
CA THR A 203 14.51 -9.78 -9.97
C THR A 203 15.18 -8.43 -10.20
N SER A 204 16.24 -8.09 -9.45
CA SER A 204 16.97 -6.84 -9.67
C SER A 204 17.67 -6.85 -11.03
N LEU A 205 18.37 -7.93 -11.36
CA LEU A 205 18.99 -8.09 -12.67
C LEU A 205 17.94 -8.09 -13.79
N LEU A 206 16.86 -8.85 -13.64
CA LEU A 206 15.74 -8.91 -14.59
C LEU A 206 15.18 -7.52 -14.93
N LEU A 207 14.90 -6.72 -13.90
CA LEU A 207 14.27 -5.40 -14.05
C LEU A 207 15.25 -4.37 -14.64
N ASN A 208 16.53 -4.39 -14.26
CA ASN A 208 17.54 -3.50 -14.84
C ASN A 208 17.77 -3.80 -16.32
N GLN A 209 17.86 -5.08 -16.70
CA GLN A 209 17.93 -5.49 -18.10
C GLN A 209 16.67 -5.09 -18.90
N ALA A 210 15.47 -5.15 -18.29
CA ALA A 210 14.25 -4.68 -18.90
C ALA A 210 14.31 -3.18 -19.23
N LEU A 211 14.81 -2.36 -18.29
CA LEU A 211 15.01 -0.92 -18.51
C LEU A 211 16.04 -0.65 -19.64
N GLU A 212 17.11 -1.45 -19.73
CA GLU A 212 18.09 -1.35 -20.82
C GLU A 212 17.48 -1.67 -22.18
N ARG A 213 16.52 -2.62 -22.24
CA ARG A 213 15.74 -2.90 -23.47
C ARG A 213 14.68 -1.87 -23.79
N GLY A 214 14.50 -0.86 -22.93
CA GLY A 214 13.49 0.16 -23.08
C GLY A 214 12.06 -0.27 -22.71
N GLU A 215 11.91 -1.29 -21.86
CA GLU A 215 10.61 -1.77 -21.37
C GLU A 215 10.13 -0.95 -20.16
N ASN A 216 8.83 -0.67 -20.11
CA ASN A 216 8.22 0.10 -19.02
C ASN A 216 7.98 -0.78 -17.79
N ILE A 217 8.28 -0.24 -16.61
CA ILE A 217 8.11 -0.89 -15.32
C ILE A 217 7.23 -0.03 -14.42
N LEU A 218 6.20 -0.62 -13.84
CA LEU A 218 5.39 -0.02 -12.76
C LEU A 218 5.81 -0.60 -11.42
N LEU A 219 6.25 0.26 -10.51
CA LEU A 219 6.55 -0.09 -9.12
C LEU A 219 5.31 0.20 -8.27
N GLU A 220 4.59 -0.86 -7.92
CA GLU A 220 3.31 -0.82 -7.19
C GLU A 220 3.55 -0.79 -5.69
N GLY A 221 3.19 0.33 -5.04
CA GLY A 221 3.23 0.48 -3.60
C GLY A 221 2.00 -0.10 -2.90
N SER A 222 2.23 -0.66 -1.73
CA SER A 222 1.19 -1.01 -0.76
C SER A 222 1.08 0.07 0.30
N GLN A 223 -0.02 0.13 1.05
CA GLN A 223 -0.27 1.13 2.09
C GLN A 223 -0.22 2.57 1.55
N GLY A 224 0.28 3.53 2.33
CA GLY A 224 0.39 4.93 1.94
C GLY A 224 1.53 5.64 2.68
N THR A 225 1.88 6.84 2.25
CA THR A 225 3.01 7.64 2.76
C THR A 225 2.98 7.83 4.28
N LEU A 226 1.79 8.11 4.83
CA LEU A 226 1.63 8.33 6.29
C LEU A 226 1.71 7.03 7.12
N LEU A 227 1.83 5.88 6.47
CA LEU A 227 2.08 4.58 7.10
C LEU A 227 3.55 4.12 6.95
N ASP A 228 4.43 4.94 6.39
CA ASP A 228 5.86 4.63 6.27
C ASP A 228 6.51 4.57 7.65
N VAL A 229 7.40 3.60 7.88
CA VAL A 229 8.02 3.38 9.19
C VAL A 229 8.91 4.55 9.61
N ASP A 230 9.52 5.27 8.67
CA ASP A 230 10.40 6.39 8.92
C ASP A 230 9.68 7.74 8.82
N HIS A 231 8.74 7.87 7.88
CA HIS A 231 8.09 9.13 7.52
C HIS A 231 6.61 9.21 7.90
N GLY A 232 6.04 8.14 8.40
CA GLY A 232 4.63 8.09 8.78
C GLY A 232 4.34 8.51 10.21
N THR A 233 3.10 8.30 10.63
CA THR A 233 2.59 8.64 11.96
C THR A 233 2.97 7.59 13.00
N TYR A 234 4.27 7.40 13.22
CA TYR A 234 4.84 6.44 14.16
C TYR A 234 4.26 6.62 15.59
N PRO A 235 3.90 5.55 16.34
CA PRO A 235 4.08 4.13 16.00
C PRO A 235 2.94 3.50 15.16
N PHE A 236 1.92 4.27 14.76
CA PHE A 236 0.77 3.80 14.01
C PHE A 236 1.07 3.74 12.51
N VAL A 237 2.01 2.89 12.13
CA VAL A 237 2.58 2.73 10.79
C VAL A 237 2.70 1.25 10.41
N THR A 238 3.04 0.96 9.15
CA THR A 238 3.52 -0.38 8.75
C THR A 238 5.02 -0.51 9.05
N SER A 239 5.53 -1.73 9.05
CA SER A 239 6.96 -1.99 9.29
C SER A 239 7.81 -1.92 8.02
N SER A 240 7.32 -1.28 6.97
CA SER A 240 8.00 -1.15 5.68
C SER A 240 7.96 0.30 5.17
N ASN A 241 8.64 0.56 4.06
CA ASN A 241 8.70 1.88 3.44
C ASN A 241 7.84 1.91 2.16
N PRO A 242 6.56 2.33 2.24
CA PRO A 242 5.70 2.54 1.08
C PRO A 242 6.06 3.79 0.25
N THR A 243 7.00 4.61 0.69
CA THR A 243 7.50 5.78 -0.02
C THR A 243 8.29 5.44 -1.30
N ALA A 244 8.50 6.42 -2.16
CA ALA A 244 9.26 6.25 -3.42
C ALA A 244 10.71 5.78 -3.18
N GLY A 245 11.33 6.19 -2.08
CA GLY A 245 12.65 5.68 -1.67
C GLY A 245 12.62 4.16 -1.43
N GLY A 246 11.54 3.66 -0.82
CA GLY A 246 11.31 2.23 -0.62
C GLY A 246 11.14 1.46 -1.93
N ALA A 247 10.63 2.10 -2.98
CA ALA A 247 10.49 1.47 -4.30
C ALA A 247 11.87 1.13 -4.92
N SER A 248 12.83 2.04 -4.82
CA SER A 248 14.21 1.79 -5.26
C SER A 248 14.85 0.63 -4.47
N THR A 249 14.80 0.68 -3.14
CA THR A 249 15.38 -0.34 -2.27
C THR A 249 14.72 -1.71 -2.45
N GLY A 250 13.38 -1.72 -2.58
CA GLY A 250 12.60 -2.96 -2.61
C GLY A 250 12.51 -3.64 -3.96
N SER A 251 12.90 -2.96 -5.06
CA SER A 251 12.96 -3.53 -6.41
C SER A 251 14.40 -3.78 -6.90
N GLY A 252 15.38 -3.09 -6.32
CA GLY A 252 16.76 -3.10 -6.79
C GLY A 252 16.99 -2.25 -8.06
N ILE A 253 16.06 -1.34 -8.36
CA ILE A 253 16.20 -0.33 -9.42
C ILE A 253 16.84 0.93 -8.82
N GLY A 254 17.89 1.45 -9.46
CA GLY A 254 18.56 2.66 -9.01
C GLY A 254 17.62 3.88 -9.04
N PRO A 255 17.69 4.82 -8.07
CA PRO A 255 16.75 5.93 -7.96
C PRO A 255 16.74 6.84 -9.20
N THR A 256 17.87 6.98 -9.91
CA THR A 256 17.96 7.78 -11.14
C THR A 256 17.27 7.15 -12.36
N LYS A 257 16.82 5.90 -12.24
CA LYS A 257 16.03 5.20 -13.27
C LYS A 257 14.52 5.39 -13.08
N ILE A 258 14.12 5.91 -11.94
CA ILE A 258 12.73 6.29 -11.66
C ILE A 258 12.49 7.67 -12.25
N SER A 259 11.64 7.74 -13.27
CA SER A 259 11.39 8.99 -13.99
C SER A 259 10.08 9.67 -13.59
N ARG A 260 9.18 8.92 -12.93
CA ARG A 260 7.88 9.43 -12.53
C ARG A 260 7.42 8.79 -11.22
N VAL A 261 6.81 9.60 -10.37
CA VAL A 261 6.23 9.16 -9.10
C VAL A 261 4.81 9.69 -9.00
N ILE A 262 3.83 8.79 -9.11
CA ILE A 262 2.41 9.12 -9.09
C ILE A 262 1.85 8.83 -7.69
N GLY A 263 1.35 9.87 -7.03
CA GLY A 263 0.65 9.76 -5.75
C GLY A 263 -0.85 9.53 -5.94
N ILE A 264 -1.39 8.45 -5.38
CA ILE A 264 -2.84 8.27 -5.35
C ILE A 264 -3.40 8.99 -4.14
N VAL A 265 -4.39 9.84 -4.35
CA VAL A 265 -5.05 10.62 -3.31
C VAL A 265 -6.56 10.52 -3.48
N LYS A 266 -7.31 10.39 -2.39
CA LYS A 266 -8.78 10.51 -2.41
C LYS A 266 -9.20 11.98 -2.35
N ALA A 267 -10.36 12.27 -2.90
CA ALA A 267 -11.01 13.58 -2.75
C ALA A 267 -11.39 13.93 -1.30
N TYR A 268 -11.29 12.97 -0.38
CA TYR A 268 -11.40 13.08 1.07
C TYR A 268 -10.33 12.18 1.72
N THR A 269 -10.29 12.08 3.03
CA THR A 269 -9.26 11.28 3.70
C THR A 269 -9.89 10.11 4.45
N THR A 270 -9.20 8.95 4.43
CA THR A 270 -9.61 7.79 5.22
C THR A 270 -8.43 7.20 5.96
N ARG A 271 -8.68 6.60 7.14
CA ARG A 271 -7.68 5.89 7.92
C ARG A 271 -8.28 4.63 8.54
N VAL A 272 -7.49 3.55 8.56
CA VAL A 272 -7.80 2.34 9.32
C VAL A 272 -6.92 2.29 10.58
N GLY A 273 -7.48 1.87 11.70
CA GLY A 273 -6.75 1.69 12.95
C GLY A 273 -6.55 2.99 13.74
N SER A 274 -5.69 2.90 14.75
CA SER A 274 -5.42 3.99 15.69
C SER A 274 -4.46 5.03 15.12
N GLY A 275 -4.25 6.11 15.85
CA GLY A 275 -3.33 7.18 15.54
C GLY A 275 -4.01 8.50 15.16
N PRO A 276 -3.22 9.57 14.98
CA PRO A 276 -3.74 10.92 14.72
C PRO A 276 -4.46 11.01 13.38
N PHE A 277 -5.54 11.77 13.37
CA PHE A 277 -6.32 12.06 12.17
C PHE A 277 -7.04 13.41 12.36
N PRO A 278 -6.36 14.55 12.16
CA PRO A 278 -6.88 15.87 12.50
C PRO A 278 -8.21 16.21 11.82
N THR A 279 -8.41 15.75 10.58
CA THR A 279 -9.63 16.02 9.81
C THR A 279 -10.73 14.98 10.00
N GLU A 280 -10.60 14.06 10.98
CA GLU A 280 -11.61 13.03 11.25
C GLU A 280 -12.96 13.62 11.61
N LEU A 281 -14.03 13.04 11.07
CA LEU A 281 -15.40 13.44 11.28
C LEU A 281 -16.14 12.41 12.14
N PHE A 282 -16.86 12.89 13.14
CA PHE A 282 -17.66 12.09 14.08
C PHE A 282 -19.16 12.38 13.96
N ASP A 283 -19.55 13.14 12.95
CA ASP A 283 -20.88 13.63 12.66
C ASP A 283 -21.54 12.92 11.47
N GLU A 284 -22.67 13.47 11.02
CA GLU A 284 -23.43 12.96 9.87
C GLU A 284 -22.63 12.99 8.57
N ASP A 285 -21.74 13.98 8.38
CA ASP A 285 -20.87 14.05 7.20
C ASP A 285 -19.87 12.88 7.16
N GLY A 286 -19.29 12.53 8.30
CA GLY A 286 -18.42 11.37 8.41
C GLY A 286 -19.12 10.06 8.08
N GLU A 287 -20.37 9.90 8.54
CA GLU A 287 -21.17 8.71 8.23
C GLU A 287 -21.60 8.68 6.75
N LYS A 288 -21.94 9.83 6.18
CA LYS A 288 -22.29 9.98 4.78
C LYS A 288 -21.10 9.63 3.87
N LEU A 289 -19.88 10.14 4.16
CA LEU A 289 -18.65 9.76 3.45
C LEU A 289 -18.39 8.27 3.51
N ARG A 290 -18.56 7.66 4.70
CA ARG A 290 -18.37 6.21 4.89
C ARG A 290 -19.36 5.40 4.07
N SER A 291 -20.63 5.75 4.11
CA SER A 291 -21.72 5.03 3.45
C SER A 291 -21.60 5.13 1.92
N ILE A 292 -21.54 6.36 1.38
CA ILE A 292 -21.45 6.59 -0.08
C ILE A 292 -20.12 6.06 -0.62
N GLY A 293 -19.02 6.30 0.10
CA GLY A 293 -17.69 5.85 -0.28
C GLY A 293 -17.46 4.34 -0.15
N GLY A 294 -18.37 3.61 0.52
CA GLY A 294 -18.20 2.18 0.79
C GLY A 294 -16.93 1.92 1.61
N GLU A 295 -16.68 2.75 2.63
CA GLU A 295 -15.41 2.79 3.35
C GLU A 295 -15.32 1.68 4.42
N VAL A 296 -15.15 0.45 3.92
CA VAL A 296 -14.90 -0.77 4.71
C VAL A 296 -13.61 -1.44 4.23
N GLY A 297 -12.75 -1.84 5.15
CA GLY A 297 -11.49 -2.48 4.84
C GLY A 297 -11.68 -3.88 4.25
N VAL A 298 -11.18 -4.12 3.04
CA VAL A 298 -11.32 -5.40 2.32
C VAL A 298 -10.72 -6.57 3.11
N THR A 299 -9.56 -6.36 3.73
CA THR A 299 -8.80 -7.40 4.44
C THR A 299 -9.34 -7.68 5.85
N THR A 300 -9.83 -6.67 6.55
CA THR A 300 -10.18 -6.75 7.98
C THR A 300 -11.67 -6.62 8.25
N GLY A 301 -12.48 -6.21 7.27
CA GLY A 301 -13.90 -5.88 7.45
C GLY A 301 -14.15 -4.69 8.39
N ARG A 302 -13.09 -3.96 8.80
CA ARG A 302 -13.22 -2.81 9.71
C ARG A 302 -13.72 -1.60 8.95
N ALA A 303 -14.63 -0.84 9.55
CA ALA A 303 -15.02 0.47 9.06
C ALA A 303 -13.80 1.41 9.06
N ARG A 304 -13.64 2.17 7.99
CA ARG A 304 -12.62 3.22 7.91
C ARG A 304 -13.13 4.48 8.60
N ARG A 305 -12.22 5.15 9.29
CA ARG A 305 -12.39 6.51 9.79
C ARG A 305 -12.37 7.44 8.59
N CYS A 306 -13.29 8.39 8.50
CA CYS A 306 -13.42 9.32 7.37
C CYS A 306 -13.22 10.75 7.84
N GLY A 307 -12.65 11.58 6.98
CA GLY A 307 -12.41 13.00 7.21
C GLY A 307 -12.28 13.77 5.91
N TRP A 308 -12.30 15.09 5.99
CA TRP A 308 -12.13 15.95 4.83
C TRP A 308 -10.72 15.86 4.25
N TYR A 309 -10.54 16.32 3.01
CA TYR A 309 -9.23 16.39 2.36
C TYR A 309 -8.25 17.20 3.21
N ASP A 310 -7.02 16.71 3.33
CA ASP A 310 -5.97 17.26 4.16
C ASP A 310 -4.78 17.68 3.29
N ALA A 311 -4.69 18.97 2.97
CA ALA A 311 -3.65 19.50 2.09
C ALA A 311 -2.25 19.50 2.72
N PRO A 312 -2.03 19.79 4.02
CA PRO A 312 -0.74 19.57 4.68
C PRO A 312 -0.17 18.16 4.48
N ILE A 313 -1.01 17.12 4.57
CA ILE A 313 -0.61 15.74 4.31
C ILE A 313 -0.23 15.55 2.82
N ALA A 314 -1.02 16.09 1.91
CA ALA A 314 -0.73 15.99 0.48
C ALA A 314 0.59 16.69 0.12
N ARG A 315 0.85 17.89 0.64
CA ARG A 315 2.15 18.59 0.48
C ARG A 315 3.30 17.79 1.05
N TYR A 316 3.12 17.21 2.23
CA TYR A 316 4.10 16.33 2.83
C TYR A 316 4.40 15.12 1.93
N ALA A 317 3.38 14.48 1.38
CA ALA A 317 3.55 13.37 0.45
C ALA A 317 4.30 13.79 -0.82
N VAL A 318 4.02 14.97 -1.38
CA VAL A 318 4.76 15.54 -2.52
C VAL A 318 6.24 15.66 -2.18
N ARG A 319 6.55 16.25 -1.04
CA ARG A 319 7.93 16.52 -0.59
C ARG A 319 8.73 15.24 -0.35
N ILE A 320 8.14 14.28 0.38
CA ILE A 320 8.86 13.05 0.78
C ILE A 320 9.08 12.10 -0.38
N ASN A 321 8.11 12.04 -1.30
CA ASN A 321 8.18 11.10 -2.42
C ASN A 321 8.73 11.74 -3.71
N GLY A 322 8.87 13.05 -3.78
CA GLY A 322 9.14 13.73 -5.04
C GLY A 322 8.02 13.48 -6.06
N LEU A 323 6.75 13.58 -5.64
CA LEU A 323 5.63 13.31 -6.52
C LEU A 323 5.67 14.23 -7.74
N THR A 324 5.58 13.63 -8.91
CA THR A 324 5.47 14.38 -10.18
C THR A 324 4.03 14.81 -10.43
N ASP A 325 3.08 14.00 -9.98
CA ASP A 325 1.65 14.21 -10.18
C ASP A 325 0.81 13.33 -9.24
N PHE A 326 -0.47 13.69 -9.14
CA PHE A 326 -1.49 12.91 -8.43
C PHE A 326 -2.44 12.21 -9.39
N PHE A 327 -3.02 11.11 -8.92
CA PHE A 327 -4.27 10.55 -9.41
C PHE A 327 -5.32 10.71 -8.30
N LEU A 328 -6.28 11.58 -8.53
CA LEU A 328 -7.40 11.82 -7.62
C LEU A 328 -8.46 10.73 -7.78
N THR A 329 -8.88 10.11 -6.68
CA THR A 329 -9.92 9.09 -6.67
C THR A 329 -11.15 9.54 -5.90
N LYS A 330 -12.30 8.90 -6.16
CA LYS A 330 -13.51 9.07 -5.34
C LYS A 330 -14.10 10.49 -5.37
N LEU A 331 -13.92 11.25 -6.47
CA LEU A 331 -14.53 12.56 -6.60
C LEU A 331 -16.07 12.48 -6.61
N ASP A 332 -16.63 11.43 -7.19
CA ASP A 332 -18.04 11.09 -7.23
C ASP A 332 -18.70 11.04 -5.84
N VAL A 333 -17.96 10.61 -4.83
CA VAL A 333 -18.45 10.49 -3.45
C VAL A 333 -18.84 11.86 -2.88
N LEU A 334 -18.22 12.94 -3.36
CA LEU A 334 -18.52 14.30 -2.90
C LEU A 334 -19.74 14.96 -3.58
N THR A 335 -20.43 14.25 -4.46
CA THR A 335 -21.67 14.75 -5.05
C THR A 335 -22.77 14.92 -4.00
N GLY A 336 -23.48 16.06 -4.03
CA GLY A 336 -24.59 16.35 -3.14
C GLY A 336 -24.23 17.06 -1.82
N TRP A 337 -22.99 17.57 -1.69
CA TRP A 337 -22.64 18.55 -0.65
C TRP A 337 -22.81 19.98 -1.20
N GLU A 338 -23.39 20.86 -0.40
CA GLU A 338 -23.51 22.29 -0.73
C GLU A 338 -22.13 22.98 -0.64
N LYS A 339 -21.36 22.62 0.38
CA LYS A 339 -20.01 23.12 0.63
C LYS A 339 -19.09 21.97 1.00
N ILE A 340 -17.89 21.96 0.46
CA ILE A 340 -16.87 20.94 0.70
C ILE A 340 -15.70 21.57 1.42
N PRO A 341 -15.45 21.22 2.70
CA PRO A 341 -14.30 21.68 3.44
C PRO A 341 -13.02 21.03 2.95
N VAL A 342 -11.94 21.83 2.84
CA VAL A 342 -10.58 21.37 2.60
C VAL A 342 -9.70 21.89 3.72
N CYS A 343 -9.02 21.01 4.44
CA CYS A 343 -8.04 21.42 5.44
C CYS A 343 -6.81 21.99 4.75
N VAL A 344 -6.54 23.28 4.98
CA VAL A 344 -5.44 24.02 4.32
C VAL A 344 -4.23 24.19 5.24
N ALA A 345 -4.45 24.12 6.56
CA ALA A 345 -3.45 24.27 7.60
C ALA A 345 -3.96 23.65 8.92
N TYR A 346 -3.12 23.61 9.93
CA TYR A 346 -3.50 23.26 11.30
C TYR A 346 -3.38 24.44 12.25
N GLU A 347 -4.16 24.42 13.32
CA GLU A 347 -3.93 25.23 14.52
C GLU A 347 -3.31 24.33 15.60
N ILE A 348 -2.14 24.74 16.11
CA ILE A 348 -1.41 24.07 17.20
C ILE A 348 -1.00 25.13 18.19
N ASP A 349 -1.43 25.01 19.45
CA ASP A 349 -1.17 25.98 20.52
C ASP A 349 -1.53 27.43 20.13
N GLY A 350 -2.67 27.60 19.41
CA GLY A 350 -3.15 28.90 18.95
C GLY A 350 -2.37 29.50 17.78
N LYS A 351 -1.46 28.74 17.17
CA LYS A 351 -0.67 29.18 16.01
C LYS A 351 -1.06 28.38 14.76
N ARG A 352 -1.14 29.08 13.64
CA ARG A 352 -1.31 28.46 12.33
C ARG A 352 -0.01 27.76 11.90
N VAL A 353 -0.12 26.50 11.48
CA VAL A 353 0.96 25.67 10.95
C VAL A 353 0.52 25.14 9.60
N ASP A 354 1.21 25.51 8.53
CA ASP A 354 0.83 25.17 7.16
C ASP A 354 1.35 23.78 6.72
N GLU A 355 2.36 23.25 7.41
CA GLU A 355 2.99 21.97 7.10
C GLU A 355 2.61 20.87 8.11
N LEU A 356 2.85 19.60 7.74
CA LEU A 356 2.72 18.48 8.65
C LEU A 356 3.71 18.67 9.81
N PRO A 357 3.25 18.70 11.08
CA PRO A 357 4.13 18.84 12.24
C PRO A 357 5.13 17.68 12.33
N ALA A 358 6.39 17.99 12.64
CA ALA A 358 7.41 16.96 12.87
C ALA A 358 7.17 16.17 14.17
N SER A 359 6.56 16.83 15.17
CA SER A 359 6.20 16.22 16.45
C SER A 359 4.89 15.47 16.33
N GLN A 360 4.89 14.18 16.70
CA GLN A 360 3.65 13.37 16.76
C GLN A 360 2.67 13.89 17.82
N SER A 361 3.19 14.47 18.91
CA SER A 361 2.34 15.10 19.93
C SER A 361 1.58 16.28 19.35
N ASP A 362 2.28 17.15 18.62
CA ASP A 362 1.67 18.32 17.98
C ASP A 362 0.63 17.88 16.95
N PHE A 363 0.95 16.86 16.17
CA PHE A 363 0.01 16.32 15.18
C PHE A 363 -1.23 15.68 15.81
N HIS A 364 -1.10 15.07 16.99
CA HIS A 364 -2.24 14.55 17.76
C HIS A 364 -3.18 15.64 18.25
N HIS A 365 -2.66 16.82 18.53
CA HIS A 365 -3.43 17.96 19.05
C HIS A 365 -3.77 18.98 17.96
N ALA A 366 -3.33 18.75 16.72
CA ALA A 366 -3.60 19.62 15.60
C ALA A 366 -5.10 19.72 15.31
N LYS A 367 -5.59 20.96 15.21
CA LYS A 367 -6.96 21.26 14.81
C LYS A 367 -6.96 21.72 13.35
N PRO A 368 -7.79 21.16 12.48
CA PRO A 368 -7.81 21.53 11.07
C PRO A 368 -8.37 22.96 10.89
N ILE A 369 -7.71 23.73 10.04
CA ILE A 369 -8.21 25.02 9.52
C ILE A 369 -8.74 24.75 8.13
N TYR A 370 -10.05 25.01 7.92
CA TYR A 370 -10.75 24.71 6.68
C TYR A 370 -10.97 25.94 5.80
N GLU A 371 -10.79 25.75 4.49
CA GLU A 371 -11.45 26.55 3.47
C GLU A 371 -12.65 25.79 2.91
N TYR A 372 -13.73 26.51 2.62
CA TYR A 372 -15.00 25.91 2.19
C TYR A 372 -15.22 26.25 0.71
N LEU A 373 -15.20 25.21 -0.12
CA LEU A 373 -15.43 25.32 -1.55
C LEU A 373 -16.91 25.01 -1.88
N PRO A 374 -17.48 25.63 -2.93
CA PRO A 374 -18.82 25.30 -3.38
C PRO A 374 -18.84 23.84 -3.89
N GLY A 375 -19.87 23.09 -3.46
CA GLY A 375 -20.10 21.73 -3.93
C GLY A 375 -20.91 21.67 -5.22
N TRP A 376 -21.30 20.46 -5.61
CA TRP A 376 -22.10 20.17 -6.79
C TRP A 376 -23.12 19.08 -6.51
N SER A 377 -24.23 19.08 -7.26
CA SER A 377 -25.31 18.11 -7.13
C SER A 377 -25.45 17.16 -8.31
N GLU A 378 -24.78 17.49 -9.42
CA GLU A 378 -24.85 16.74 -10.67
C GLU A 378 -24.10 15.41 -10.57
N ASP A 379 -24.67 14.34 -11.12
CA ASP A 379 -23.98 13.06 -11.26
C ASP A 379 -22.80 13.18 -12.25
N ILE A 380 -21.59 13.00 -11.75
CA ILE A 380 -20.34 13.10 -12.52
C ILE A 380 -19.83 11.76 -13.05
N SER A 381 -20.50 10.66 -12.79
CA SER A 381 -20.04 9.29 -13.15
C SER A 381 -19.84 9.09 -14.65
N LYS A 382 -20.55 9.87 -15.48
CA LYS A 382 -20.46 9.84 -16.95
C LYS A 382 -19.45 10.80 -17.54
N ALA A 383 -18.81 11.64 -16.73
CA ALA A 383 -17.77 12.56 -17.19
C ALA A 383 -16.54 11.79 -17.73
N ARG A 384 -16.03 12.18 -18.90
CA ARG A 384 -14.84 11.58 -19.52
C ARG A 384 -13.77 12.61 -19.88
N LYS A 385 -14.12 13.88 -19.76
CA LYS A 385 -13.23 15.04 -19.93
C LYS A 385 -13.44 16.00 -18.76
N LEU A 386 -12.42 16.81 -18.47
CA LEU A 386 -12.51 17.80 -17.41
C LEU A 386 -13.68 18.77 -17.62
N SER A 387 -13.93 19.15 -18.89
CA SER A 387 -15.05 20.02 -19.29
C SER A 387 -16.44 19.43 -19.07
N ASP A 388 -16.56 18.12 -18.86
CA ASP A 388 -17.84 17.46 -18.60
C ASP A 388 -18.26 17.58 -17.12
N LEU A 389 -17.32 18.01 -16.26
CA LEU A 389 -17.57 18.20 -14.84
C LEU A 389 -18.28 19.54 -14.58
N PRO A 390 -19.15 19.61 -13.56
CA PRO A 390 -19.67 20.88 -13.05
C PRO A 390 -18.55 21.87 -12.75
N ILE A 391 -18.79 23.16 -12.94
CA ILE A 391 -17.78 24.20 -12.73
C ILE A 391 -17.20 24.18 -11.30
N ASN A 392 -18.01 23.87 -10.30
CA ASN A 392 -17.56 23.76 -8.92
C ASN A 392 -16.64 22.54 -8.72
N ALA A 393 -16.90 21.42 -9.39
CA ALA A 393 -16.01 20.25 -9.34
C ALA A 393 -14.67 20.52 -10.02
N GLN A 394 -14.66 21.26 -11.14
CA GLN A 394 -13.44 21.73 -11.78
C GLN A 394 -12.65 22.66 -10.84
N GLY A 395 -13.32 23.65 -10.23
CA GLY A 395 -12.71 24.54 -9.26
C GLY A 395 -12.16 23.82 -8.02
N TYR A 396 -12.82 22.74 -7.56
CA TYR A 396 -12.32 21.90 -6.49
C TYR A 396 -11.00 21.22 -6.89
N ILE A 397 -10.91 20.65 -8.08
CA ILE A 397 -9.70 20.00 -8.59
C ILE A 397 -8.55 21.01 -8.70
N GLU A 398 -8.79 22.17 -9.31
CA GLU A 398 -7.79 23.24 -9.45
C GLU A 398 -7.28 23.72 -8.09
N PHE A 399 -8.19 23.83 -7.11
CA PHE A 399 -7.81 24.20 -5.76
C PHE A 399 -6.92 23.13 -5.11
N LEU A 400 -7.27 21.84 -5.25
CA LEU A 400 -6.45 20.75 -4.72
C LEU A 400 -5.06 20.71 -5.38
N GLU A 401 -4.94 20.89 -6.69
CA GLU A 401 -3.64 20.99 -7.37
C GLU A 401 -2.77 22.10 -6.76
N LYS A 402 -3.34 23.28 -6.66
CA LYS A 402 -2.64 24.45 -6.14
C LYS A 402 -2.21 24.29 -4.69
N ILE A 403 -3.11 23.81 -3.84
CA ILE A 403 -2.82 23.72 -2.40
C ILE A 403 -1.93 22.52 -2.04
N SER A 404 -1.94 21.45 -2.85
CA SER A 404 -1.13 20.25 -2.60
C SER A 404 0.23 20.28 -3.28
N GLY A 405 0.45 21.16 -4.25
CA GLY A 405 1.75 21.42 -4.85
C GLY A 405 2.16 20.44 -5.96
N ALA A 406 1.24 19.65 -6.51
CA ALA A 406 1.46 18.82 -7.69
C ALA A 406 0.18 18.72 -8.55
N PRO A 407 0.31 18.58 -9.89
CA PRO A 407 -0.83 18.52 -10.78
C PRO A 407 -1.57 17.18 -10.69
N MET A 408 -2.85 17.16 -11.05
CA MET A 408 -3.62 15.93 -11.24
C MET A 408 -3.40 15.40 -12.66
N SER A 409 -3.03 14.13 -12.80
CA SER A 409 -2.89 13.44 -14.09
C SER A 409 -4.14 12.66 -14.47
N ALA A 410 -4.93 12.25 -13.48
CA ALA A 410 -6.19 11.59 -13.69
C ALA A 410 -7.16 11.80 -12.52
N ILE A 411 -8.45 11.65 -12.80
CA ILE A 411 -9.54 11.83 -11.84
C ILE A 411 -10.52 10.68 -11.96
N GLY A 412 -10.71 9.94 -10.87
CA GLY A 412 -11.72 8.91 -10.74
C GLY A 412 -13.08 9.51 -10.38
N VAL A 413 -14.05 9.31 -11.23
CA VAL A 413 -15.44 9.80 -11.12
C VAL A 413 -16.44 8.68 -10.85
N GLY A 414 -15.96 7.49 -10.48
CA GLY A 414 -16.72 6.31 -10.13
C GLY A 414 -15.80 5.11 -9.89
N PRO A 415 -16.34 3.91 -9.55
CA PRO A 415 -15.55 2.73 -9.22
C PRO A 415 -14.92 2.03 -10.45
N GLY A 416 -15.56 2.13 -11.62
CA GLY A 416 -15.15 1.42 -12.83
C GLY A 416 -13.88 1.99 -13.47
N ARG A 417 -13.19 1.15 -14.26
CA ARG A 417 -12.01 1.55 -15.03
C ARG A 417 -12.30 2.73 -15.96
N ASP A 418 -13.43 2.66 -16.69
CA ASP A 418 -13.85 3.68 -17.65
C ASP A 418 -14.37 4.97 -17.00
N GLU A 419 -14.60 4.95 -15.68
CA GLU A 419 -15.03 6.10 -14.89
C GLU A 419 -13.82 6.91 -14.42
N THR A 420 -12.90 7.18 -15.37
CA THR A 420 -11.67 7.95 -15.11
C THR A 420 -11.47 8.98 -16.21
N ILE A 421 -11.29 10.22 -15.80
CA ILE A 421 -10.86 11.32 -16.67
C ILE A 421 -9.33 11.31 -16.67
N GLN A 422 -8.71 11.02 -17.80
CA GLN A 422 -7.27 11.13 -17.98
C GLN A 422 -6.93 12.53 -18.50
N ILE A 423 -6.12 13.29 -17.75
CA ILE A 423 -5.71 14.67 -18.07
C ILE A 423 -4.34 14.66 -18.75
N ARG A 424 -3.44 13.77 -18.31
CA ARG A 424 -2.07 13.64 -18.85
C ARG A 424 -1.77 12.18 -19.14
N GLU A 425 -0.92 11.95 -20.13
CA GLU A 425 -0.43 10.59 -20.39
C GLU A 425 0.36 10.08 -19.19
N PHE A 426 0.19 8.79 -18.87
CA PHE A 426 0.88 8.16 -17.74
C PHE A 426 2.27 7.65 -18.13
N ILE A 427 2.51 7.37 -19.40
CA ILE A 427 3.75 6.78 -19.94
C ILE A 427 4.15 7.54 -21.19
#